data_3d16e74561aedc4c94425648bd6a71e4
#
_entry.id   3d16e74561aedc4c94425648bd6a71e4
#
_cell.length_a   1.000
_cell.length_b   1.000
_cell.length_c   1.000
_cell.angle_alpha   90.00
_cell.angle_beta   90.00
_cell.angle_gamma   90.00
#
_symmetry.space_group_name_H-M   'P 1'
#
loop_
_entity.id
_entity.type
_entity.pdbx_description
1 polymer ?
#
loop_
_entity_poly.entity_id
_entity_poly.type
_entity_poly.pdbx_seq_one_letter_code
_entity_poly.pdbx_strand_id
1 'polypeptide(L)'
;MQDAYNKLWKSIPEQLQKLQLARLIIEDVAEAENFLRHLNYYRFSGYGLPFEVKRHHYIDGTTFLQIRRAYEFDRALRDLVYEAMEVIELDVRTSIAFTFGESYEAFGHIHPSNFNKRFRHRDWLQKLHKQTEASQEVFIRHFERKYSDYPNLPIWVVTEILSFGSLSMMLKGLHKKDQKRVAHRYGMQPETFISCLHHIVYVRNICAHHARLWDKIWAVKPQLPFGKAWRSPLLPSNRNLFASLLLQNCLLSSCDAERVFVAGWRDRIENLVMNQLPECPNALGKMGLTKNWTEHPLWI
;
A
#
# COMPACT_ATOMS: atom_id res chain seq x y z
N MET A 1 -19.49 29.33 -5.95
CA MET A 1 -18.29 29.72 -6.74
C MET A 1 -17.07 29.23 -5.97
N GLN A 2 -16.07 28.70 -6.63
CA GLN A 2 -14.79 28.37 -5.98
C GLN A 2 -13.92 29.64 -5.96
N ASP A 3 -13.30 29.92 -4.81
CA ASP A 3 -12.42 31.07 -4.68
C ASP A 3 -11.08 30.83 -5.39
N ALA A 4 -10.50 31.87 -5.95
CA ALA A 4 -9.15 31.81 -6.49
C ALA A 4 -8.12 31.60 -5.38
N TYR A 5 -7.08 30.80 -5.64
CA TYR A 5 -6.00 30.59 -4.70
C TYR A 5 -5.17 31.88 -4.54
N ASN A 6 -5.15 32.45 -3.35
CA ASN A 6 -4.51 33.73 -3.03
C ASN A 6 -3.43 33.67 -1.94
N LYS A 7 -2.99 32.47 -1.55
CA LYS A 7 -1.96 32.31 -0.50
C LYS A 7 -0.56 32.59 -1.06
N LEU A 8 0.13 33.54 -0.46
CA LEU A 8 1.51 33.89 -0.81
C LEU A 8 2.50 32.88 -0.24
N TRP A 9 3.68 32.81 -0.89
CA TRP A 9 4.83 32.08 -0.36
C TRP A 9 5.24 32.65 1.00
N LYS A 10 5.76 31.79 1.90
CA LYS A 10 6.23 32.17 3.23
C LYS A 10 7.60 31.55 3.49
N SER A 11 8.50 32.33 4.06
CA SER A 11 9.78 31.86 4.59
C SER A 11 9.58 30.88 5.75
N ILE A 12 10.61 30.09 6.10
CA ILE A 12 10.52 29.13 7.19
C ILE A 12 10.21 29.82 8.54
N PRO A 13 10.85 30.94 8.91
CA PRO A 13 10.43 31.68 10.11
C PRO A 13 8.96 32.10 10.11
N GLU A 14 8.44 32.58 8.99
CA GLU A 14 7.02 32.94 8.88
C GLU A 14 6.08 31.72 8.98
N GLN A 15 6.54 30.56 8.51
CA GLN A 15 5.80 29.29 8.67
C GLN A 15 5.76 28.87 10.13
N LEU A 16 6.87 28.97 10.88
CA LEU A 16 6.93 28.70 12.31
C LEU A 16 6.05 29.68 13.09
N GLN A 17 6.14 30.96 12.80
CA GLN A 17 5.26 31.97 13.42
C GLN A 17 3.77 31.63 13.21
N LYS A 18 3.41 31.16 12.02
CA LYS A 18 2.04 30.73 11.74
C LYS A 18 1.62 29.53 12.59
N LEU A 19 2.52 28.55 12.83
CA LEU A 19 2.26 27.42 13.72
C LEU A 19 2.11 27.87 15.17
N GLN A 20 2.92 28.81 15.66
CA GLN A 20 2.82 29.38 16.99
C GLN A 20 1.49 30.15 17.17
N LEU A 21 1.07 30.93 16.17
CA LEU A 21 -0.24 31.60 16.18
C LEU A 21 -1.41 30.60 16.21
N ALA A 22 -1.21 29.39 15.68
CA ALA A 22 -2.14 28.27 15.79
C ALA A 22 -2.05 27.53 17.15
N ARG A 23 -1.29 28.06 18.14
CA ARG A 23 -1.02 27.51 19.48
C ARG A 23 -0.13 26.26 19.52
N LEU A 24 0.67 26.02 18.48
CA LEU A 24 1.68 24.97 18.54
C LEU A 24 2.87 25.45 19.38
N ILE A 25 3.28 24.67 20.37
CA ILE A 25 4.48 24.91 21.15
C ILE A 25 5.69 24.43 20.34
N ILE A 26 6.67 25.32 20.15
CA ILE A 26 7.92 25.00 19.46
C ILE A 26 9.04 25.12 20.51
N GLU A 27 9.50 23.95 20.97
CA GLU A 27 10.50 23.85 22.05
C GLU A 27 11.89 24.26 21.57
N ASP A 28 12.25 23.83 20.36
CA ASP A 28 13.52 24.17 19.70
C ASP A 28 13.25 24.74 18.30
N VAL A 29 13.46 26.04 18.16
CA VAL A 29 13.20 26.76 16.90
C VAL A 29 14.22 26.35 15.82
N ALA A 30 15.47 26.14 16.18
CA ALA A 30 16.51 25.77 15.22
C ALA A 30 16.29 24.38 14.64
N GLU A 31 15.88 23.43 15.50
CA GLU A 31 15.51 22.08 15.08
C GLU A 31 14.25 22.11 14.20
N ALA A 32 13.23 22.87 14.56
CA ALA A 32 12.00 23.01 13.79
C ALA A 32 12.25 23.65 12.41
N GLU A 33 13.11 24.68 12.33
CA GLU A 33 13.52 25.27 11.06
C GLU A 33 14.21 24.24 10.17
N ASN A 34 15.19 23.52 10.73
CA ASN A 34 15.91 22.48 10.00
C ASN A 34 14.96 21.38 9.49
N PHE A 35 14.04 20.95 10.33
CA PHE A 35 13.06 19.93 9.96
C PHE A 35 12.14 20.40 8.82
N LEU A 36 11.60 21.62 8.89
CA LEU A 36 10.75 22.17 7.83
C LEU A 36 11.50 22.41 6.51
N ARG A 37 12.81 22.68 6.59
CA ARG A 37 13.68 22.83 5.41
C ARG A 37 13.73 21.54 4.57
N HIS A 38 13.66 20.37 5.21
CA HIS A 38 13.75 19.07 4.56
C HIS A 38 12.39 18.40 4.34
N LEU A 39 11.35 18.72 5.16
CA LEU A 39 10.07 18.03 5.07
C LEU A 39 8.97 18.82 4.36
N ASN A 40 9.08 20.09 4.12
CA ASN A 40 8.01 20.96 3.62
C ASN A 40 6.84 21.17 4.62
N TYR A 41 6.51 22.44 4.85
CA TYR A 41 5.42 22.87 5.74
C TYR A 41 4.07 22.19 5.44
N TYR A 42 3.71 22.03 4.14
CA TYR A 42 2.44 21.42 3.76
C TYR A 42 2.33 19.96 4.23
N ARG A 43 3.43 19.21 4.11
CA ARG A 43 3.49 17.83 4.60
C ARG A 43 3.42 17.80 6.12
N PHE A 44 4.20 18.61 6.81
CA PHE A 44 4.18 18.72 8.28
C PHE A 44 2.78 19.06 8.82
N SER A 45 2.14 20.11 8.26
CA SER A 45 0.80 20.52 8.68
C SER A 45 -0.26 19.43 8.48
N GLY A 46 -0.06 18.53 7.51
CA GLY A 46 -0.90 17.36 7.32
C GLY A 46 -0.86 16.40 8.50
N TYR A 47 0.31 16.19 9.11
CA TYR A 47 0.46 15.38 10.33
C TYR A 47 -0.04 16.10 11.58
N GLY A 48 -0.16 17.41 11.54
CA GLY A 48 -0.74 18.21 12.62
C GLY A 48 -2.27 18.09 12.75
N LEU A 49 -2.98 17.69 11.68
CA LEU A 49 -4.44 17.61 11.66
C LEU A 49 -5.07 16.82 12.82
N PRO A 50 -4.54 15.63 13.21
CA PRO A 50 -5.08 14.87 14.33
C PRO A 50 -4.94 15.56 15.70
N PHE A 51 -4.12 16.61 15.80
CA PHE A 51 -3.84 17.39 16.99
C PHE A 51 -4.59 18.73 17.01
N GLU A 52 -5.43 19.02 16.01
CA GLU A 52 -6.25 20.25 15.96
C GLU A 52 -7.62 20.01 16.60
N VAL A 53 -8.10 20.96 17.41
CA VAL A 53 -9.51 21.03 17.88
C VAL A 53 -10.41 21.60 16.79
N LYS A 54 -9.92 22.55 16.03
CA LYS A 54 -10.52 23.11 14.82
C LYS A 54 -9.41 23.56 13.87
N ARG A 55 -9.73 23.75 12.62
CA ARG A 55 -8.75 24.09 11.59
C ARG A 55 -7.84 25.26 12.00
N HIS A 56 -6.53 25.04 11.98
CA HIS A 56 -5.49 25.98 12.41
C HIS A 56 -5.54 26.36 13.91
N HIS A 57 -6.02 25.47 14.76
CA HIS A 57 -5.96 25.61 16.22
C HIS A 57 -5.62 24.25 16.82
N TYR A 58 -4.40 24.12 17.31
CA TYR A 58 -3.95 22.91 17.99
C TYR A 58 -4.58 22.77 19.38
N ILE A 59 -4.69 21.55 19.86
CA ILE A 59 -5.04 21.22 21.24
C ILE A 59 -4.00 21.87 22.15
N ASP A 60 -4.45 22.48 23.26
CA ASP A 60 -3.53 23.13 24.20
C ASP A 60 -2.48 22.14 24.71
N GLY A 61 -1.23 22.56 24.73
CA GLY A 61 -0.09 21.73 25.09
C GLY A 61 0.50 20.91 23.92
N THR A 62 -0.07 20.95 22.70
CA THR A 62 0.53 20.28 21.55
C THR A 62 1.87 20.89 21.19
N THR A 63 2.89 20.03 21.00
CA THR A 63 4.24 20.46 20.67
C THR A 63 4.61 20.11 19.22
N PHE A 64 5.62 20.80 18.67
CA PHE A 64 6.20 20.48 17.37
C PHE A 64 6.76 19.05 17.36
N LEU A 65 7.38 18.64 18.46
CA LEU A 65 7.98 17.30 18.61
C LEU A 65 6.92 16.19 18.53
N GLN A 66 5.72 16.37 19.09
CA GLN A 66 4.64 15.38 18.98
C GLN A 66 4.18 15.18 17.51
N ILE A 67 4.07 16.26 16.74
CA ILE A 67 3.71 16.16 15.31
C ILE A 67 4.85 15.51 14.51
N ARG A 68 6.10 15.84 14.82
CA ARG A 68 7.29 15.20 14.23
C ARG A 68 7.30 13.70 14.52
N ARG A 69 7.06 13.29 15.77
CA ARG A 69 6.96 11.86 16.15
C ARG A 69 5.85 11.14 15.39
N ALA A 70 4.71 11.79 15.15
CA ALA A 70 3.65 11.22 14.32
C ALA A 70 4.08 10.99 12.86
N TYR A 71 4.90 11.88 12.30
CA TYR A 71 5.50 11.69 10.98
C TYR A 71 6.51 10.53 10.97
N GLU A 72 7.37 10.45 11.99
CA GLU A 72 8.40 9.40 12.13
C GLU A 72 7.76 8.03 12.32
N PHE A 73 6.72 7.94 13.15
CA PHE A 73 5.88 6.76 13.30
C PHE A 73 5.29 6.29 11.95
N ASP A 74 4.66 7.19 11.22
CA ASP A 74 4.05 6.86 9.93
C ASP A 74 5.08 6.46 8.88
N ARG A 75 6.29 7.02 8.94
CA ARG A 75 7.43 6.61 8.10
C ARG A 75 7.81 5.16 8.39
N ALA A 76 8.07 4.83 9.66
CA ALA A 76 8.42 3.47 10.08
C ALA A 76 7.30 2.46 9.74
N LEU A 77 6.04 2.87 9.92
CA LEU A 77 4.87 2.06 9.56
C LEU A 77 4.80 1.79 8.05
N ARG A 78 5.05 2.81 7.20
CA ARG A 78 5.09 2.61 5.75
C ARG A 78 6.19 1.63 5.32
N ASP A 79 7.35 1.70 5.95
CA ASP A 79 8.48 0.81 5.65
C ASP A 79 8.11 -0.64 5.95
N LEU A 80 7.51 -0.93 7.12
CA LEU A 80 7.03 -2.27 7.49
C LEU A 80 5.90 -2.78 6.57
N VAL A 81 4.95 -1.91 6.27
CA VAL A 81 3.83 -2.25 5.37
C VAL A 81 4.34 -2.52 3.95
N TYR A 82 5.31 -1.76 3.47
CA TYR A 82 5.90 -1.92 2.15
C TYR A 82 6.70 -3.23 2.02
N GLU A 83 7.49 -3.57 3.03
CA GLU A 83 8.26 -4.82 3.11
C GLU A 83 7.35 -6.06 2.98
N ALA A 84 6.22 -6.07 3.70
CA ALA A 84 5.22 -7.13 3.58
C ALA A 84 4.64 -7.23 2.16
N MET A 85 4.45 -6.09 1.51
CA MET A 85 3.90 -6.05 0.15
C MET A 85 4.87 -6.54 -0.91
N GLU A 86 6.17 -6.39 -0.70
CA GLU A 86 7.20 -6.95 -1.58
C GLU A 86 7.09 -8.47 -1.65
N VAL A 87 7.02 -9.14 -0.50
CA VAL A 87 6.84 -10.60 -0.42
C VAL A 87 5.55 -11.04 -1.11
N ILE A 88 4.43 -10.37 -0.82
CA ILE A 88 3.13 -10.67 -1.44
C ILE A 88 3.18 -10.45 -2.97
N GLU A 89 3.79 -9.37 -3.43
CA GLU A 89 3.90 -9.05 -4.86
C GLU A 89 4.68 -10.15 -5.60
N LEU A 90 5.81 -10.61 -5.07
CA LEU A 90 6.64 -11.66 -5.67
C LEU A 90 5.91 -13.00 -5.73
N ASP A 91 5.23 -13.39 -4.65
CA ASP A 91 4.47 -14.63 -4.63
C ASP A 91 3.28 -14.60 -5.61
N VAL A 92 2.58 -13.46 -5.73
CA VAL A 92 1.49 -13.28 -6.69
C VAL A 92 2.01 -13.33 -8.14
N ARG A 93 3.17 -12.71 -8.44
CA ARG A 93 3.83 -12.81 -9.76
C ARG A 93 4.06 -14.25 -10.15
N THR A 94 4.70 -15.00 -9.25
CA THR A 94 5.00 -16.42 -9.42
C THR A 94 3.73 -17.25 -9.61
N SER A 95 2.72 -17.04 -8.77
CA SER A 95 1.45 -17.76 -8.84
C SER A 95 0.71 -17.55 -10.18
N ILE A 96 0.71 -16.32 -10.69
CA ILE A 96 0.08 -15.98 -11.98
C ILE A 96 0.91 -16.60 -13.13
N ALA A 97 2.25 -16.43 -13.12
CA ALA A 97 3.12 -16.99 -14.14
C ALA A 97 2.95 -18.51 -14.26
N PHE A 98 2.93 -19.21 -13.11
CA PHE A 98 2.79 -20.66 -13.05
C PHE A 98 1.41 -21.12 -13.55
N THR A 99 0.34 -20.52 -13.00
CA THR A 99 -1.04 -20.89 -13.36
C THR A 99 -1.34 -20.64 -14.85
N PHE A 100 -0.88 -19.51 -15.36
CA PHE A 100 -1.12 -19.14 -16.75
C PHE A 100 -0.24 -19.93 -17.72
N GLY A 101 1.05 -20.10 -17.40
CA GLY A 101 1.99 -20.88 -18.21
C GLY A 101 1.58 -22.34 -18.34
N GLU A 102 1.12 -22.97 -17.25
CA GLU A 102 0.60 -24.35 -17.29
C GLU A 102 -0.66 -24.47 -18.17
N SER A 103 -1.51 -23.44 -18.22
CA SER A 103 -2.76 -23.48 -18.98
C SER A 103 -2.61 -23.10 -20.46
N TYR A 104 -1.63 -22.25 -20.79
CA TYR A 104 -1.57 -21.57 -22.11
C TYR A 104 -0.15 -21.43 -22.66
N GLU A 105 0.83 -22.10 -22.09
CA GLU A 105 2.23 -22.10 -22.49
C GLU A 105 2.90 -20.70 -22.43
N ALA A 106 4.11 -20.60 -22.97
CA ALA A 106 4.96 -19.41 -22.88
C ALA A 106 4.31 -18.11 -23.39
N PHE A 107 3.61 -18.20 -24.51
CA PHE A 107 3.08 -17.05 -25.24
C PHE A 107 1.54 -16.94 -25.21
N GLY A 108 0.89 -17.72 -24.38
CA GLY A 108 -0.58 -17.72 -24.30
C GLY A 108 -1.19 -16.34 -24.02
N HIS A 109 -0.45 -15.43 -23.41
CA HIS A 109 -0.91 -14.07 -23.07
C HIS A 109 -1.08 -13.14 -24.29
N ILE A 110 -0.52 -13.49 -25.47
CA ILE A 110 -0.76 -12.71 -26.69
C ILE A 110 -2.13 -13.00 -27.32
N HIS A 111 -2.81 -14.08 -26.90
CA HIS A 111 -4.10 -14.47 -27.45
C HIS A 111 -5.26 -13.94 -26.59
N PRO A 112 -6.13 -13.08 -27.14
CA PRO A 112 -7.26 -12.51 -26.39
C PRO A 112 -8.27 -13.58 -25.94
N SER A 113 -8.32 -14.74 -26.60
CA SER A 113 -9.18 -15.87 -26.26
C SER A 113 -8.86 -16.48 -24.88
N ASN A 114 -7.65 -16.26 -24.35
CA ASN A 114 -7.21 -16.76 -23.03
C ASN A 114 -7.60 -15.81 -21.87
N PHE A 115 -8.37 -14.76 -22.18
CA PHE A 115 -8.87 -13.79 -21.22
C PHE A 115 -10.39 -13.68 -21.29
N ASN A 116 -10.99 -13.15 -20.22
CA ASN A 116 -12.42 -12.91 -20.21
C ASN A 116 -12.82 -11.75 -21.14
N LYS A 117 -14.07 -11.77 -21.63
CA LYS A 117 -14.58 -10.80 -22.62
C LYS A 117 -14.56 -9.33 -22.17
N ARG A 118 -14.42 -9.05 -20.87
CA ARG A 118 -14.38 -7.68 -20.31
C ARG A 118 -12.95 -7.13 -20.20
N PHE A 119 -11.96 -7.97 -20.43
CA PHE A 119 -10.55 -7.55 -20.36
C PHE A 119 -10.18 -6.75 -21.59
N ARG A 120 -9.62 -5.59 -21.41
CA ARG A 120 -9.12 -4.74 -22.51
C ARG A 120 -7.76 -5.26 -22.96
N HIS A 121 -7.74 -6.47 -23.50
CA HIS A 121 -6.53 -7.21 -23.86
C HIS A 121 -5.61 -6.42 -24.78
N ARG A 122 -6.14 -5.82 -25.87
CA ARG A 122 -5.35 -5.04 -26.83
C ARG A 122 -4.60 -3.89 -26.15
N ASP A 123 -5.27 -3.12 -25.29
CA ASP A 123 -4.65 -1.98 -24.61
C ASP A 123 -3.59 -2.44 -23.61
N TRP A 124 -3.86 -3.55 -22.93
CA TRP A 124 -2.92 -4.16 -21.99
C TRP A 124 -1.67 -4.67 -22.71
N LEU A 125 -1.82 -5.41 -23.80
CA LEU A 125 -0.72 -5.94 -24.59
C LEU A 125 0.14 -4.83 -25.21
N GLN A 126 -0.50 -3.77 -25.72
CA GLN A 126 0.22 -2.61 -26.25
C GLN A 126 1.07 -1.90 -25.17
N LYS A 127 0.57 -1.80 -23.94
CA LYS A 127 1.34 -1.26 -22.82
C LYS A 127 2.52 -2.17 -22.45
N LEU A 128 2.28 -3.47 -22.45
CA LEU A 128 3.34 -4.46 -22.20
C LEU A 128 4.46 -4.32 -23.24
N HIS A 129 4.14 -4.27 -24.54
CA HIS A 129 5.14 -4.13 -25.58
C HIS A 129 5.95 -2.83 -25.41
N LYS A 130 5.29 -1.70 -25.13
CA LYS A 130 5.99 -0.43 -24.85
C LYS A 130 6.93 -0.53 -23.64
N GLN A 131 6.53 -1.23 -22.59
CA GLN A 131 7.40 -1.47 -21.42
C GLN A 131 8.58 -2.37 -21.78
N THR A 132 8.36 -3.42 -22.56
CA THR A 132 9.40 -4.34 -23.06
C THR A 132 10.44 -3.58 -23.89
N GLU A 133 10.00 -2.80 -24.88
CA GLU A 133 10.87 -2.04 -25.79
C GLU A 133 11.67 -0.95 -25.05
N ALA A 134 11.07 -0.32 -24.03
CA ALA A 134 11.73 0.72 -23.23
C ALA A 134 12.67 0.15 -22.15
N SER A 135 12.60 -1.15 -21.85
CA SER A 135 13.37 -1.78 -20.79
C SER A 135 14.86 -1.83 -21.13
N GLN A 136 15.70 -1.55 -20.13
CA GLN A 136 17.16 -1.72 -20.20
C GLN A 136 17.66 -2.95 -19.43
N GLU A 137 16.74 -3.77 -18.92
CA GLU A 137 17.08 -4.97 -18.16
C GLU A 137 17.88 -5.97 -19.02
N VAL A 138 18.93 -6.52 -18.42
CA VAL A 138 19.88 -7.40 -19.13
C VAL A 138 19.19 -8.60 -19.77
N PHE A 139 18.24 -9.19 -19.06
CA PHE A 139 17.48 -10.34 -19.56
C PHE A 139 16.58 -9.98 -20.74
N ILE A 140 15.97 -8.78 -20.76
CA ILE A 140 15.16 -8.31 -21.90
C ILE A 140 16.03 -8.08 -23.14
N ARG A 141 17.20 -7.42 -22.97
CA ARG A 141 18.16 -7.22 -24.06
C ARG A 141 18.74 -8.55 -24.59
N HIS A 142 18.80 -9.58 -23.73
CA HIS A 142 19.14 -10.92 -24.18
C HIS A 142 18.05 -11.50 -25.09
N PHE A 143 16.77 -11.37 -24.74
CA PHE A 143 15.65 -11.81 -25.58
C PHE A 143 15.62 -11.10 -26.92
N GLU A 144 15.77 -9.77 -26.94
CA GLU A 144 15.83 -8.96 -28.14
C GLU A 144 16.89 -9.44 -29.15
N ARG A 145 18.06 -9.83 -28.65
CA ARG A 145 19.18 -10.29 -29.49
C ARG A 145 19.09 -11.73 -29.94
N LYS A 146 18.38 -12.57 -29.17
CA LYS A 146 18.43 -14.03 -29.35
C LYS A 146 17.18 -14.61 -30.00
N TYR A 147 16.01 -14.01 -29.78
CA TYR A 147 14.73 -14.60 -30.19
C TYR A 147 13.95 -13.70 -31.14
N SER A 148 13.45 -14.30 -32.24
CA SER A 148 12.66 -13.60 -33.26
C SER A 148 11.26 -13.19 -32.78
N ASP A 149 10.79 -13.77 -31.66
CA ASP A 149 9.48 -13.48 -31.09
C ASP A 149 9.41 -12.11 -30.38
N TYR A 150 10.56 -11.47 -30.14
CA TYR A 150 10.62 -10.14 -29.54
C TYR A 150 9.75 -9.12 -30.35
N PRO A 151 8.92 -8.27 -29.70
CA PRO A 151 8.86 -7.98 -28.25
C PRO A 151 7.96 -8.93 -27.42
N ASN A 152 7.48 -10.04 -27.98
CA ASN A 152 6.73 -11.02 -27.20
C ASN A 152 7.71 -11.82 -26.32
N LEU A 153 7.51 -11.73 -25.00
CA LEU A 153 8.30 -12.44 -24.01
C LEU A 153 7.51 -13.62 -23.44
N PRO A 154 8.15 -14.68 -22.96
CA PRO A 154 7.43 -15.74 -22.21
C PRO A 154 6.72 -15.18 -20.98
N ILE A 155 5.58 -15.77 -20.61
CA ILE A 155 4.75 -15.25 -19.50
C ILE A 155 5.51 -15.08 -18.17
N TRP A 156 6.41 -15.97 -17.85
CA TRP A 156 7.27 -15.89 -16.65
C TRP A 156 8.27 -14.73 -16.69
N VAL A 157 8.62 -14.22 -17.86
CA VAL A 157 9.41 -12.99 -18.04
C VAL A 157 8.49 -11.75 -18.03
N VAL A 158 7.30 -11.87 -18.64
CA VAL A 158 6.27 -10.82 -18.65
C VAL A 158 5.88 -10.42 -17.22
N THR A 159 5.68 -11.41 -16.33
CA THR A 159 5.31 -11.11 -14.93
C THR A 159 6.40 -10.34 -14.19
N GLU A 160 7.69 -10.47 -14.54
CA GLU A 160 8.77 -9.71 -13.91
C GLU A 160 8.74 -8.21 -14.27
N ILE A 161 8.39 -7.87 -15.50
CA ILE A 161 8.40 -6.48 -15.96
C ILE A 161 7.08 -5.74 -15.71
N LEU A 162 5.97 -6.46 -15.49
CA LEU A 162 4.70 -5.82 -15.21
C LEU A 162 4.75 -5.08 -13.86
N SER A 163 4.23 -3.85 -13.83
CA SER A 163 3.94 -3.22 -12.53
C SER A 163 2.91 -4.03 -11.75
N PHE A 164 2.93 -3.96 -10.42
CA PHE A 164 1.96 -4.68 -9.58
C PHE A 164 0.50 -4.33 -9.93
N GLY A 165 0.23 -3.07 -10.31
CA GLY A 165 -1.07 -2.67 -10.82
C GLY A 165 -1.46 -3.36 -12.12
N SER A 166 -0.53 -3.48 -13.07
CA SER A 166 -0.76 -4.19 -14.35
C SER A 166 -0.96 -5.70 -14.14
N LEU A 167 -0.22 -6.29 -13.20
CA LEU A 167 -0.38 -7.69 -12.80
C LEU A 167 -1.76 -7.95 -12.17
N SER A 168 -2.23 -7.08 -11.27
CA SER A 168 -3.57 -7.14 -10.68
C SER A 168 -4.67 -7.02 -11.74
N MET A 169 -4.48 -6.16 -12.74
CA MET A 169 -5.40 -6.04 -13.87
C MET A 169 -5.39 -7.28 -14.77
N MET A 170 -4.22 -7.90 -15.00
CA MET A 170 -4.10 -9.17 -15.71
C MET A 170 -4.89 -10.28 -15.00
N LEU A 171 -4.68 -10.46 -13.70
CA LEU A 171 -5.42 -11.43 -12.89
C LEU A 171 -6.94 -11.25 -13.02
N LYS A 172 -7.41 -10.01 -12.90
CA LYS A 172 -8.84 -9.68 -13.11
C LYS A 172 -9.32 -10.03 -14.52
N GLY A 173 -8.42 -9.97 -15.49
CA GLY A 173 -8.67 -10.30 -16.90
C GLY A 173 -8.71 -11.79 -17.21
N LEU A 174 -8.15 -12.66 -16.37
CA LEU A 174 -8.11 -14.11 -16.60
C LEU A 174 -9.51 -14.72 -16.63
N HIS A 175 -9.65 -15.92 -17.20
CA HIS A 175 -10.86 -16.73 -17.08
C HIS A 175 -11.12 -17.13 -15.62
N LYS A 176 -12.38 -17.33 -15.26
CA LYS A 176 -12.79 -17.71 -13.89
C LYS A 176 -12.07 -18.94 -13.34
N LYS A 177 -11.80 -19.92 -14.19
CA LYS A 177 -11.07 -21.14 -13.80
C LYS A 177 -9.66 -20.79 -13.28
N ASP A 178 -8.95 -19.89 -13.98
CA ASP A 178 -7.58 -19.50 -13.65
C ASP A 178 -7.56 -18.53 -12.45
N GLN A 179 -8.49 -17.59 -12.40
CA GLN A 179 -8.70 -16.76 -11.20
C GLN A 179 -8.92 -17.62 -9.95
N LYS A 180 -9.73 -18.70 -10.06
CA LYS A 180 -10.00 -19.62 -8.94
C LYS A 180 -8.74 -20.37 -8.52
N ARG A 181 -7.89 -20.80 -9.47
CA ARG A 181 -6.64 -21.49 -9.17
C ARG A 181 -5.66 -20.58 -8.41
N VAL A 182 -5.46 -19.35 -8.89
CA VAL A 182 -4.62 -18.38 -8.19
C VAL A 182 -5.18 -18.05 -6.81
N ALA A 183 -6.48 -17.72 -6.69
CA ALA A 183 -7.09 -17.34 -5.42
C ALA A 183 -7.10 -18.46 -4.38
N HIS A 184 -7.21 -19.72 -4.83
CA HIS A 184 -7.22 -20.90 -3.95
C HIS A 184 -5.92 -21.04 -3.16
N ARG A 185 -4.78 -20.66 -3.73
CA ARG A 185 -3.48 -20.63 -3.03
C ARG A 185 -3.53 -19.77 -1.76
N TYR A 186 -4.35 -18.72 -1.77
CA TYR A 186 -4.52 -17.78 -0.64
C TYR A 186 -5.78 -18.07 0.19
N GLY A 187 -6.41 -19.23 0.00
CA GLY A 187 -7.62 -19.61 0.74
C GLY A 187 -8.83 -18.70 0.48
N MET A 188 -8.87 -17.98 -0.64
CA MET A 188 -9.89 -16.98 -0.93
C MET A 188 -10.75 -17.33 -2.15
N GLN A 189 -11.98 -16.79 -2.19
CA GLN A 189 -12.77 -16.78 -3.42
C GLN A 189 -12.16 -15.78 -4.43
N PRO A 190 -12.28 -16.03 -5.75
CA PRO A 190 -11.68 -15.19 -6.79
C PRO A 190 -12.01 -13.70 -6.67
N GLU A 191 -13.27 -13.38 -6.45
CA GLU A 191 -13.75 -11.99 -6.36
C GLU A 191 -13.15 -11.28 -5.15
N THR A 192 -13.10 -11.98 -4.03
CA THR A 192 -12.49 -11.48 -2.78
C THR A 192 -11.01 -11.25 -2.97
N PHE A 193 -10.28 -12.24 -3.51
CA PHE A 193 -8.83 -12.12 -3.75
C PHE A 193 -8.49 -10.97 -4.71
N ILE A 194 -9.21 -10.85 -5.83
CA ILE A 194 -9.02 -9.74 -6.79
C ILE A 194 -9.27 -8.39 -6.13
N SER A 195 -10.30 -8.28 -5.28
CA SER A 195 -10.59 -7.05 -4.54
C SER A 195 -9.51 -6.73 -3.51
N CYS A 196 -9.04 -7.75 -2.76
CA CYS A 196 -7.96 -7.61 -1.79
C CYS A 196 -6.65 -7.20 -2.50
N LEU A 197 -6.31 -7.84 -3.61
CA LEU A 197 -5.11 -7.51 -4.37
C LEU A 197 -5.16 -6.07 -4.91
N HIS A 198 -6.30 -5.62 -5.43
CA HIS A 198 -6.48 -4.23 -5.86
C HIS A 198 -6.28 -3.24 -4.71
N HIS A 199 -6.77 -3.57 -3.51
CA HIS A 199 -6.54 -2.79 -2.29
C HIS A 199 -5.04 -2.78 -1.90
N ILE A 200 -4.38 -3.92 -1.90
CA ILE A 200 -2.94 -4.03 -1.60
C ILE A 200 -2.11 -3.18 -2.56
N VAL A 201 -2.40 -3.22 -3.87
CA VAL A 201 -1.76 -2.34 -4.87
C VAL A 201 -1.98 -0.86 -4.53
N TYR A 202 -3.19 -0.48 -4.12
CA TYR A 202 -3.49 0.90 -3.72
C TYR A 202 -2.68 1.32 -2.49
N VAL A 203 -2.61 0.49 -1.44
CA VAL A 203 -1.84 0.81 -0.22
C VAL A 203 -0.34 0.82 -0.50
N ARG A 204 0.17 -0.10 -1.33
CA ARG A 204 1.57 -0.11 -1.78
C ARG A 204 1.95 1.21 -2.47
N ASN A 205 1.07 1.72 -3.33
CA ASN A 205 1.32 2.99 -4.00
C ASN A 205 1.31 4.18 -3.02
N ILE A 206 0.48 4.16 -1.96
CA ILE A 206 0.53 5.15 -0.89
C ILE A 206 1.91 5.15 -0.22
N CYS A 207 2.43 3.96 0.12
CA CYS A 207 3.76 3.81 0.73
C CYS A 207 4.87 4.28 -0.23
N ALA A 208 4.88 3.81 -1.48
CA ALA A 208 5.88 4.14 -2.50
C ALA A 208 5.92 5.65 -2.84
N HIS A 209 4.79 6.35 -2.75
CA HIS A 209 4.72 7.80 -2.94
C HIS A 209 4.85 8.61 -1.65
N HIS A 210 5.27 7.98 -0.54
CA HIS A 210 5.48 8.61 0.76
C HIS A 210 4.25 9.40 1.27
N ALA A 211 3.04 8.98 0.88
CA ALA A 211 1.81 9.59 1.37
C ALA A 211 1.50 9.10 2.79
N ARG A 212 0.74 9.91 3.55
CA ARG A 212 0.34 9.56 4.92
C ARG A 212 -0.51 8.29 4.93
N LEU A 213 -0.18 7.36 5.82
CA LEU A 213 -0.77 6.02 5.90
C LEU A 213 -1.64 5.81 7.15
N TRP A 214 -1.12 6.14 8.34
CA TRP A 214 -1.59 5.65 9.63
C TRP A 214 -3.05 5.99 9.97
N ASP A 215 -3.52 7.21 9.68
CA ASP A 215 -4.88 7.69 9.97
C ASP A 215 -5.73 7.84 8.70
N LYS A 216 -5.33 7.18 7.61
CA LYS A 216 -5.99 7.32 6.32
C LYS A 216 -7.26 6.48 6.23
N ILE A 217 -8.32 7.07 5.70
CA ILE A 217 -9.53 6.36 5.28
C ILE A 217 -9.35 5.91 3.82
N TRP A 218 -9.49 4.62 3.55
CA TRP A 218 -9.26 4.06 2.24
C TRP A 218 -10.30 4.50 1.19
N ALA A 219 -9.83 5.03 0.08
CA ALA A 219 -10.66 5.25 -1.11
C ALA A 219 -10.95 3.91 -1.83
N VAL A 220 -9.97 3.01 -1.88
CA VAL A 220 -10.13 1.65 -2.41
C VAL A 220 -10.26 0.68 -1.24
N LYS A 221 -11.48 0.25 -0.94
CA LYS A 221 -11.77 -0.69 0.15
C LYS A 221 -11.69 -2.12 -0.34
N PRO A 222 -11.11 -3.06 0.45
CA PRO A 222 -11.15 -4.48 0.11
C PRO A 222 -12.53 -5.08 0.35
N GLN A 223 -12.93 -6.03 -0.49
CA GLN A 223 -13.96 -6.98 -0.14
C GLN A 223 -13.34 -7.99 0.83
N LEU A 224 -13.83 -8.01 2.08
CA LEU A 224 -13.27 -8.88 3.10
C LEU A 224 -13.72 -10.34 2.91
N PRO A 225 -12.87 -11.32 3.27
CA PRO A 225 -13.24 -12.72 3.32
C PRO A 225 -14.44 -12.98 4.24
N PHE A 226 -15.07 -14.15 4.10
CA PHE A 226 -16.14 -14.57 4.99
C PHE A 226 -15.58 -15.00 6.37
N GLY A 227 -16.37 -14.80 7.41
CA GLY A 227 -16.05 -15.24 8.76
C GLY A 227 -16.21 -14.15 9.82
N LYS A 228 -16.38 -14.57 11.07
CA LYS A 228 -16.60 -13.66 12.21
C LYS A 228 -15.40 -12.75 12.47
N ALA A 229 -14.19 -13.24 12.25
CA ALA A 229 -12.97 -12.47 12.42
C ALA A 229 -12.90 -11.23 11.52
N TRP A 230 -13.55 -11.24 10.37
CA TRP A 230 -13.63 -10.12 9.42
C TRP A 230 -14.80 -9.17 9.67
N ARG A 231 -15.46 -9.24 10.82
CA ARG A 231 -16.67 -8.48 11.15
C ARG A 231 -16.55 -7.77 12.49
N SER A 232 -17.37 -6.73 12.68
CA SER A 232 -17.56 -6.11 13.99
C SER A 232 -18.04 -7.15 15.01
N PRO A 233 -17.58 -7.12 16.27
CA PRO A 233 -16.71 -6.06 16.86
C PRO A 233 -15.21 -6.27 16.63
N LEU A 234 -14.76 -7.43 16.14
CA LEU A 234 -13.34 -7.76 15.99
C LEU A 234 -12.66 -6.84 14.94
N LEU A 235 -13.27 -6.66 13.79
CA LEU A 235 -12.85 -5.70 12.79
C LEU A 235 -13.94 -4.61 12.61
N PRO A 236 -13.78 -3.43 13.23
CA PRO A 236 -14.81 -2.38 13.19
C PRO A 236 -15.06 -1.82 11.79
N SER A 237 -14.03 -1.79 10.93
CA SER A 237 -14.12 -1.17 9.61
C SER A 237 -13.09 -1.75 8.63
N ASN A 238 -13.51 -1.94 7.36
CA ASN A 238 -12.58 -2.26 6.27
C ASN A 238 -11.97 -1.00 5.60
N ARG A 239 -12.14 0.17 6.21
CA ARG A 239 -11.74 1.46 5.64
C ARG A 239 -10.46 2.03 6.25
N ASN A 240 -9.90 1.36 7.24
CA ASN A 240 -8.75 1.81 8.02
C ASN A 240 -7.59 0.82 7.91
N LEU A 241 -6.45 1.20 8.42
CA LEU A 241 -5.19 0.47 8.32
C LEU A 241 -5.30 -0.97 8.85
N PHE A 242 -6.00 -1.22 9.95
CA PHE A 242 -6.07 -2.55 10.58
C PHE A 242 -6.59 -3.62 9.61
N ALA A 243 -7.60 -3.30 8.80
CA ALA A 243 -8.07 -4.24 7.76
C ALA A 243 -6.96 -4.61 6.77
N SER A 244 -6.09 -3.65 6.41
CA SER A 244 -4.95 -3.90 5.52
C SER A 244 -3.89 -4.76 6.18
N LEU A 245 -3.58 -4.53 7.46
CA LEU A 245 -2.62 -5.34 8.22
C LEU A 245 -3.11 -6.79 8.35
N LEU A 246 -4.38 -7.01 8.64
CA LEU A 246 -4.97 -8.35 8.70
C LEU A 246 -4.93 -9.06 7.33
N LEU A 247 -5.22 -8.34 6.24
CA LEU A 247 -5.11 -8.90 4.89
C LEU A 247 -3.68 -9.25 4.54
N GLN A 248 -2.71 -8.40 4.87
CA GLN A 248 -1.29 -8.69 4.66
C GLN A 248 -0.87 -9.91 5.46
N ASN A 249 -1.24 -10.00 6.73
CA ASN A 249 -0.93 -11.16 7.57
C ASN A 249 -1.50 -12.46 6.97
N CYS A 250 -2.75 -12.46 6.49
CA CYS A 250 -3.35 -13.62 5.83
C CYS A 250 -2.64 -14.01 4.53
N LEU A 251 -2.28 -13.03 3.70
CA LEU A 251 -1.59 -13.27 2.44
C LEU A 251 -0.16 -13.79 2.69
N LEU A 252 0.59 -13.15 3.59
CA LEU A 252 1.93 -13.60 4.00
C LEU A 252 1.93 -15.02 4.56
N SER A 253 0.94 -15.37 5.38
CA SER A 253 0.79 -16.72 5.94
C SER A 253 0.53 -17.79 4.87
N SER A 254 0.09 -17.38 3.67
CA SER A 254 -0.07 -18.26 2.50
C SER A 254 1.21 -18.40 1.67
N CYS A 255 2.18 -17.51 1.88
CA CYS A 255 3.52 -17.58 1.29
C CYS A 255 4.38 -18.51 2.17
N ASP A 256 4.22 -19.82 2.04
CA ASP A 256 4.66 -20.87 3.00
C ASP A 256 6.17 -20.83 3.35
N ALA A 257 7.00 -20.29 2.46
CA ALA A 257 8.45 -20.15 2.66
C ALA A 257 8.84 -19.08 3.72
N GLU A 258 7.89 -18.24 4.14
CA GLU A 258 8.17 -17.00 4.87
C GLU A 258 7.54 -16.94 6.28
N ARG A 259 7.27 -18.08 6.91
CA ARG A 259 6.64 -18.12 8.27
C ARG A 259 7.43 -17.35 9.32
N VAL A 260 8.77 -17.45 9.29
CA VAL A 260 9.65 -16.73 10.22
C VAL A 260 9.58 -15.22 9.95
N PHE A 261 9.53 -14.82 8.68
CA PHE A 261 9.33 -13.43 8.28
C PHE A 261 8.01 -12.87 8.81
N VAL A 262 6.89 -13.62 8.66
CA VAL A 262 5.56 -13.18 9.09
C VAL A 262 5.53 -12.92 10.61
N ALA A 263 6.09 -13.81 11.43
CA ALA A 263 6.16 -13.63 12.87
C ALA A 263 6.97 -12.39 13.24
N GLY A 264 8.17 -12.23 12.72
CA GLY A 264 9.03 -11.06 12.96
C GLY A 264 8.43 -9.76 12.43
N TRP A 265 7.66 -9.79 11.33
CA TRP A 265 6.94 -8.63 10.83
C TRP A 265 5.83 -8.20 11.78
N ARG A 266 5.03 -9.14 12.31
CA ARG A 266 4.01 -8.86 13.34
C ARG A 266 4.62 -8.21 14.56
N ASP A 267 5.67 -8.81 15.13
CA ASP A 267 6.37 -8.30 16.31
C ASP A 267 6.86 -6.86 16.11
N ARG A 268 7.37 -6.54 14.92
CA ARG A 268 7.81 -5.17 14.58
C ARG A 268 6.66 -4.18 14.49
N ILE A 269 5.52 -4.57 13.91
CA ILE A 269 4.29 -3.74 13.89
C ILE A 269 3.78 -3.50 15.31
N GLU A 270 3.72 -4.55 16.13
CA GLU A 270 3.30 -4.44 17.54
C GLU A 270 4.20 -3.50 18.32
N ASN A 271 5.52 -3.72 18.26
CA ASN A 271 6.50 -2.85 18.89
C ASN A 271 6.38 -1.40 18.46
N LEU A 272 6.20 -1.14 17.17
CA LEU A 272 6.03 0.21 16.65
C LEU A 272 4.78 0.88 17.22
N VAL A 273 3.64 0.17 17.20
CA VAL A 273 2.37 0.70 17.72
C VAL A 273 2.41 0.89 19.23
N MET A 274 2.99 -0.07 19.98
CA MET A 274 3.04 0.02 21.45
C MET A 274 3.97 1.13 21.96
N ASN A 275 5.09 1.38 21.27
CA ASN A 275 6.13 2.27 21.77
C ASN A 275 6.17 3.65 21.12
N GLN A 276 5.57 3.83 19.93
CA GLN A 276 5.71 5.06 19.15
C GLN A 276 4.36 5.60 18.61
N LEU A 277 3.22 5.08 19.12
CA LEU A 277 1.90 5.55 18.69
C LEU A 277 1.79 7.08 18.87
N PRO A 278 1.30 7.83 17.87
CA PRO A 278 1.11 9.28 18.00
C PRO A 278 0.27 9.68 19.21
N GLU A 279 0.74 10.65 19.98
CA GLU A 279 0.12 11.16 21.19
C GLU A 279 -1.07 12.11 20.87
N CYS A 280 -1.99 11.66 20.04
CA CYS A 280 -3.17 12.44 19.66
C CYS A 280 -4.46 11.71 20.09
N PRO A 281 -5.60 12.41 20.20
CA PRO A 281 -6.86 11.80 20.59
C PRO A 281 -7.25 10.63 19.67
N ASN A 282 -7.59 9.49 20.29
CA ASN A 282 -8.07 8.30 19.62
C ASN A 282 -7.12 7.75 18.52
N ALA A 283 -5.81 7.78 18.74
CA ALA A 283 -4.81 7.33 17.75
C ALA A 283 -5.05 5.88 17.28
N LEU A 284 -5.29 4.94 18.19
CA LEU A 284 -5.64 3.55 17.84
C LEU A 284 -6.89 3.48 16.96
N GLY A 285 -7.96 4.18 17.34
CA GLY A 285 -9.21 4.19 16.57
C GLY A 285 -9.06 4.80 15.18
N LYS A 286 -8.18 5.78 15.00
CA LYS A 286 -7.84 6.35 13.68
C LYS A 286 -7.22 5.31 12.73
N MET A 287 -6.46 4.37 13.28
CA MET A 287 -5.92 3.22 12.55
C MET A 287 -6.94 2.07 12.38
N GLY A 288 -8.08 2.14 13.04
CA GLY A 288 -9.09 1.07 13.10
C GLY A 288 -8.74 -0.05 14.07
N LEU A 289 -7.75 0.15 14.96
CA LEU A 289 -7.33 -0.79 15.98
C LEU A 289 -8.29 -0.73 17.17
N THR A 290 -8.61 -1.89 17.74
CA THR A 290 -9.28 -2.04 19.04
C THR A 290 -8.24 -2.04 20.17
N LYS A 291 -8.68 -1.96 21.44
CA LYS A 291 -7.75 -2.05 22.57
C LYS A 291 -6.97 -3.37 22.60
N ASN A 292 -7.63 -4.47 22.20
CA ASN A 292 -7.07 -5.83 22.22
C ASN A 292 -6.75 -6.31 20.79
N TRP A 293 -6.29 -5.44 19.92
CA TRP A 293 -6.06 -5.77 18.51
C TRP A 293 -5.00 -6.88 18.31
N THR A 294 -4.04 -7.01 19.22
CA THR A 294 -3.01 -8.06 19.19
C THR A 294 -3.57 -9.45 19.46
N GLU A 295 -4.74 -9.55 20.12
CA GLU A 295 -5.45 -10.80 20.37
C GLU A 295 -6.41 -11.16 19.23
N HIS A 296 -6.40 -10.44 18.14
CA HIS A 296 -7.30 -10.67 17.01
C HIS A 296 -7.00 -12.02 16.35
N PRO A 297 -8.02 -12.91 16.11
CA PRO A 297 -7.80 -14.29 15.63
C PRO A 297 -7.08 -14.40 14.28
N LEU A 298 -7.03 -13.34 13.49
CA LEU A 298 -6.27 -13.28 12.22
C LEU A 298 -4.92 -12.60 12.39
N TRP A 299 -4.57 -12.16 13.59
CA TRP A 299 -3.30 -11.52 13.88
C TRP A 299 -2.33 -12.48 14.59
N ILE A 300 -2.83 -13.34 15.48
CA ILE A 300 -2.06 -14.36 16.22
C ILE A 300 -1.64 -15.56 15.34
#